data_0f8b48e96cb10f2c994e5c383a732e58
#
_entry.id   0f8b48e96cb10f2c994e5c383a732e58
#
_cell.length_a   1.000
_cell.length_b   1.000
_cell.length_c   1.000
_cell.angle_alpha   90.00
_cell.angle_beta   90.00
_cell.angle_gamma   90.00
#
_symmetry.space_group_name_H-M   'P 1'
#
loop_
_entity.id
_entity.type
_entity.pdbx_description
1 polymer ?
#
loop_
_entity_poly.entity_id
_entity_poly.type
_entity_poly.pdbx_seq_one_letter_code
_entity_poly.pdbx_strand_id
1 'polypeptide(L)'
;MKYLNALQPVSLVALRIVLAIIFMSHGYPKLVHSSANMQTFFIEHGLPGYFVYVAGIVETFGGGLLLLGLFTRVAALLLAMEMCVAIWKVHSAHGYFAVREYEFPLALAATCVVLATVGAGVLSLDQVLFGGGRGRPRASRSAKH
;
A
#
# COMPACT_ATOMS: atom_id res chain seq x y z
N MET A 1 -15.48 -20.88 12.12
CA MET A 1 -15.31 -19.86 11.08
C MET A 1 -15.90 -18.49 11.42
N LYS A 2 -17.05 -18.37 12.11
CA LYS A 2 -17.65 -17.06 12.49
C LYS A 2 -16.69 -16.14 13.28
N TYR A 3 -15.89 -16.70 14.18
CA TYR A 3 -14.92 -15.92 14.98
C TYR A 3 -13.79 -15.30 14.14
N LEU A 4 -13.30 -16.00 13.12
CA LEU A 4 -12.27 -15.46 12.23
C LEU A 4 -12.78 -14.29 11.38
N ASN A 5 -14.03 -14.34 10.94
CA ASN A 5 -14.65 -13.23 10.22
C ASN A 5 -14.81 -11.98 11.09
N ALA A 6 -15.03 -12.17 12.40
CA ALA A 6 -15.11 -11.06 13.34
C ALA A 6 -13.75 -10.36 13.56
N LEU A 7 -12.64 -11.06 13.35
CA LEU A 7 -11.28 -10.51 13.45
C LEU A 7 -10.81 -9.77 12.19
N GLN A 8 -11.49 -9.95 11.07
CA GLN A 8 -11.10 -9.33 9.80
C GLN A 8 -10.88 -7.81 9.88
N PRO A 9 -11.74 -6.99 10.53
CA PRO A 9 -11.50 -5.55 10.64
C PRO A 9 -10.23 -5.21 11.39
N VAL A 10 -9.93 -5.93 12.47
CA VAL A 10 -8.73 -5.73 13.29
C VAL A 10 -7.49 -6.14 12.50
N SER A 11 -7.55 -7.25 11.77
CA SER A 11 -6.44 -7.71 10.93
C SER A 11 -6.10 -6.70 9.83
N LEU A 12 -7.11 -6.08 9.20
CA LEU A 12 -6.89 -5.04 8.20
C LEU A 12 -6.26 -3.78 8.79
N VAL A 13 -6.65 -3.37 10.00
CA VAL A 13 -6.01 -2.25 10.71
C VAL A 13 -4.56 -2.58 11.01
N ALA A 14 -4.28 -3.75 11.57
CA ALA A 14 -2.92 -4.19 11.88
C ALA A 14 -2.04 -4.22 10.62
N LEU A 15 -2.57 -4.75 9.51
CA LEU A 15 -1.88 -4.80 8.23
C LEU A 15 -1.53 -3.40 7.73
N ARG A 16 -2.47 -2.45 7.77
CA ARG A 16 -2.25 -1.06 7.37
C ARG A 16 -1.19 -0.38 8.22
N ILE A 17 -1.20 -0.60 9.55
CA ILE A 17 -0.20 -0.04 10.47
C ILE A 17 1.20 -0.57 10.12
N VAL A 18 1.35 -1.88 9.94
CA VAL A 18 2.63 -2.49 9.60
C VAL A 18 3.17 -1.95 8.27
N LEU A 19 2.33 -1.92 7.23
CA LEU A 19 2.73 -1.37 5.93
C LEU A 19 3.08 0.11 6.02
N ALA A 20 2.30 0.90 6.76
CA ALA A 20 2.58 2.32 6.96
C ALA A 20 3.95 2.54 7.61
N ILE A 21 4.27 1.79 8.66
CA ILE A 21 5.57 1.87 9.33
C ILE A 21 6.69 1.53 8.34
N ILE A 22 6.55 0.44 7.57
CA ILE A 22 7.56 0.01 6.60
C ILE A 22 7.76 1.09 5.54
N PHE A 23 6.70 1.53 4.86
CA PHE A 23 6.82 2.50 3.77
C PHE A 23 7.30 3.87 4.26
N MET A 24 6.80 4.38 5.38
CA MET A 24 7.24 5.66 5.92
C MET A 24 8.71 5.61 6.37
N SER A 25 9.17 4.51 6.96
CA SER A 25 10.57 4.35 7.38
C SER A 25 11.54 4.30 6.20
N HIS A 26 11.10 3.86 5.01
CA HIS A 26 11.90 3.86 3.79
C HIS A 26 11.75 5.17 2.98
N GLY A 27 10.55 5.74 2.95
CA GLY A 27 10.25 6.95 2.19
C GLY A 27 10.80 8.23 2.83
N TYR A 28 10.62 8.40 4.12
CA TYR A 28 11.03 9.60 4.83
C TYR A 28 12.52 9.95 4.67
N PRO A 29 13.47 9.00 4.83
CA PRO A 29 14.89 9.28 4.59
C PRO A 29 15.20 9.70 3.14
N LYS A 30 14.46 9.19 2.16
CA LYS A 30 14.61 9.59 0.76
C LYS A 30 14.26 11.06 0.53
N LEU A 31 13.35 11.61 1.31
CA LEU A 31 12.96 13.02 1.23
C LEU A 31 13.90 13.95 1.97
N VAL A 32 14.35 13.56 3.17
CA VAL A 32 15.08 14.44 4.08
C VAL A 32 16.60 14.27 3.98
N HIS A 33 17.07 13.05 3.71
CA HIS A 33 18.50 12.69 3.71
C HIS A 33 18.98 12.16 2.36
N SER A 34 18.29 12.52 1.27
CA SER A 34 18.65 12.04 -0.07
C SER A 34 20.05 12.52 -0.45
N SER A 35 21.03 11.66 -0.22
CA SER A 35 22.42 11.91 -0.56
C SER A 35 22.68 11.71 -2.07
N ALA A 36 23.79 12.29 -2.56
CA ALA A 36 24.26 12.07 -3.93
C ALA A 36 24.39 10.56 -4.25
N ASN A 37 24.80 9.75 -3.28
CA ASN A 37 24.93 8.29 -3.42
C ASN A 37 23.58 7.61 -3.71
N MET A 38 22.50 8.06 -3.08
CA MET A 38 21.17 7.51 -3.31
C MET A 38 20.63 7.88 -4.70
N GLN A 39 20.91 9.10 -5.19
CA GLN A 39 20.58 9.49 -6.56
C GLN A 39 21.39 8.69 -7.57
N THR A 40 22.68 8.48 -7.32
CA THR A 40 23.57 7.67 -8.16
C THR A 40 23.05 6.24 -8.26
N PHE A 41 22.60 5.65 -7.14
CA PHE A 41 21.99 4.31 -7.14
C PHE A 41 20.80 4.21 -8.12
N PHE A 42 19.91 5.21 -8.15
CA PHE A 42 18.80 5.21 -9.11
C PHE A 42 19.30 5.32 -10.55
N ILE A 43 20.30 6.17 -10.81
CA ILE A 43 20.89 6.35 -12.15
C ILE A 43 21.52 5.05 -12.64
N GLU A 44 22.28 4.36 -11.81
CA GLU A 44 22.92 3.08 -12.13
C GLU A 44 21.89 1.98 -12.49
N HIS A 45 20.68 2.07 -11.95
CA HIS A 45 19.57 1.16 -12.26
C HIS A 45 18.67 1.67 -13.41
N GLY A 46 19.13 2.67 -14.17
CA GLY A 46 18.44 3.19 -15.35
C GLY A 46 17.19 4.01 -15.02
N LEU A 47 17.18 4.66 -13.86
CA LEU A 47 16.15 5.62 -13.45
C LEU A 47 16.79 7.01 -13.29
N PRO A 48 16.09 8.10 -13.63
CA PRO A 48 16.58 9.45 -13.34
C PRO A 48 16.79 9.64 -11.84
N GLY A 49 17.86 10.36 -11.44
CA GLY A 49 18.20 10.55 -10.01
C GLY A 49 17.10 11.21 -9.19
N TYR A 50 16.24 12.06 -9.80
CA TYR A 50 15.11 12.68 -9.10
C TYR A 50 14.00 11.68 -8.71
N PHE A 51 13.98 10.47 -9.26
CA PHE A 51 13.02 9.43 -8.87
C PHE A 51 13.17 9.00 -7.40
N VAL A 52 14.31 9.26 -6.76
CA VAL A 52 14.46 9.07 -5.31
C VAL A 52 13.44 9.88 -4.53
N TYR A 53 13.17 11.12 -4.95
CA TYR A 53 12.17 11.98 -4.33
C TYR A 53 10.75 11.53 -4.64
N VAL A 54 10.49 11.09 -5.88
CA VAL A 54 9.18 10.53 -6.27
C VAL A 54 8.86 9.31 -5.41
N ALA A 55 9.80 8.37 -5.30
CA ALA A 55 9.67 7.20 -4.42
C ALA A 55 9.46 7.62 -2.95
N GLY A 56 10.25 8.56 -2.45
CA GLY A 56 10.11 9.08 -1.10
C GLY A 56 8.73 9.67 -0.82
N ILE A 57 8.15 10.41 -1.78
CA ILE A 57 6.80 10.98 -1.67
C ILE A 57 5.77 9.85 -1.64
N VAL A 58 5.81 8.93 -2.61
CA VAL A 58 4.84 7.84 -2.71
C VAL A 58 4.87 6.96 -1.46
N GLU A 59 6.05 6.57 -0.99
CA GLU A 59 6.21 5.75 0.22
C GLU A 59 5.76 6.48 1.48
N THR A 60 6.16 7.74 1.68
CA THR A 60 5.84 8.50 2.90
C THR A 60 4.36 8.85 2.96
N PHE A 61 3.83 9.47 1.92
CA PHE A 61 2.42 9.88 1.89
C PHE A 61 1.49 8.69 1.69
N GLY A 62 1.85 7.73 0.83
CA GLY A 62 1.10 6.49 0.66
C GLY A 62 1.03 5.70 1.96
N GLY A 63 2.14 5.56 2.69
CA GLY A 63 2.16 4.96 4.02
C GLY A 63 1.27 5.70 5.01
N GLY A 64 1.31 7.04 5.04
CA GLY A 64 0.45 7.88 5.86
C GLY A 64 -1.05 7.69 5.55
N LEU A 65 -1.41 7.61 4.26
CA LEU A 65 -2.78 7.32 3.84
C LEU A 65 -3.24 5.92 4.26
N LEU A 66 -2.37 4.92 4.18
CA LEU A 66 -2.67 3.57 4.69
C LEU A 66 -2.91 3.58 6.20
N LEU A 67 -2.09 4.33 6.96
CA LEU A 67 -2.23 4.45 8.41
C LEU A 67 -3.60 4.99 8.79
N LEU A 68 -4.01 6.08 8.15
CA LEU A 68 -5.31 6.72 8.37
C LEU A 68 -6.48 5.90 7.79
N GLY A 69 -6.21 5.02 6.83
CA GLY A 69 -7.24 4.32 6.07
C GLY A 69 -8.02 5.26 5.18
N LEU A 70 -7.32 6.24 4.58
CA LEU A 70 -7.88 7.23 3.68
C LEU A 70 -7.34 7.00 2.26
N PHE A 71 -8.24 6.96 1.27
CA PHE A 71 -7.90 6.60 -0.12
C PHE A 71 -7.08 5.32 -0.21
N THR A 72 -7.34 4.36 0.68
CA THR A 72 -6.52 3.16 0.90
C THR A 72 -6.28 2.38 -0.38
N ARG A 73 -7.29 2.24 -1.23
CA ARG A 73 -7.17 1.48 -2.49
C ARG A 73 -6.19 2.14 -3.46
N VAL A 74 -6.25 3.46 -3.60
CA VAL A 74 -5.36 4.22 -4.49
C VAL A 74 -3.95 4.22 -3.95
N ALA A 75 -3.76 4.50 -2.66
CA ALA A 75 -2.46 4.48 -2.01
C ALA A 75 -1.80 3.09 -2.11
N ALA A 76 -2.54 2.03 -1.81
CA ALA A 76 -2.05 0.66 -1.93
C ALA A 76 -1.68 0.28 -3.37
N LEU A 77 -2.46 0.71 -4.38
CA LEU A 77 -2.15 0.47 -5.78
C LEU A 77 -0.86 1.17 -6.21
N LEU A 78 -0.68 2.43 -5.81
CA LEU A 78 0.55 3.19 -6.11
C LEU A 78 1.79 2.55 -5.48
N LEU A 79 1.69 2.15 -4.21
CA LEU A 79 2.77 1.45 -3.51
C LEU A 79 3.07 0.07 -4.13
N ALA A 80 2.05 -0.67 -4.57
CA ALA A 80 2.24 -1.92 -5.28
C ALA A 80 2.98 -1.71 -6.61
N MET A 81 2.59 -0.69 -7.39
CA MET A 81 3.28 -0.35 -8.65
C MET A 81 4.73 0.04 -8.41
N GLU A 82 5.01 0.82 -7.37
CA GLU A 82 6.37 1.19 -6.99
C GLU A 82 7.22 -0.03 -6.67
N MET A 83 6.70 -0.98 -5.88
CA MET A 83 7.38 -2.23 -5.58
C MET A 83 7.64 -3.08 -6.84
N CYS A 84 6.70 -3.11 -7.78
CA CYS A 84 6.93 -3.77 -9.07
C CYS A 84 8.05 -3.12 -9.88
N VAL A 85 8.14 -1.79 -9.89
CA VAL A 85 9.25 -1.06 -10.53
C VAL A 85 10.57 -1.36 -9.84
N ALA A 86 10.59 -1.40 -8.50
CA ALA A 86 11.78 -1.76 -7.72
C ALA A 86 12.26 -3.18 -8.06
N ILE A 87 11.36 -4.16 -8.16
CA ILE A 87 11.70 -5.53 -8.58
C ILE A 87 12.28 -5.51 -10.00
N TRP A 88 11.60 -4.84 -10.92
CA TRP A 88 12.01 -4.83 -12.33
C TRP A 88 13.37 -4.15 -12.55
N LYS A 89 13.60 -2.99 -11.91
CA LYS A 89 14.80 -2.18 -12.17
C LYS A 89 16.00 -2.57 -11.32
N VAL A 90 15.79 -2.92 -10.06
CA VAL A 90 16.88 -3.15 -9.11
C VAL A 90 17.23 -4.63 -9.01
N HIS A 91 16.23 -5.50 -9.02
CA HIS A 91 16.45 -6.91 -8.68
C HIS A 91 16.51 -7.84 -9.90
N SER A 92 16.07 -7.39 -11.08
CA SER A 92 16.13 -8.20 -12.32
C SER A 92 17.57 -8.48 -12.81
N ALA A 93 18.52 -7.66 -12.39
CA ALA A 93 19.94 -7.83 -12.75
C ALA A 93 20.54 -9.18 -12.27
N HIS A 94 19.99 -9.76 -11.19
CA HIS A 94 20.41 -11.04 -10.63
C HIS A 94 19.63 -12.24 -11.17
N GLY A 95 18.73 -12.01 -12.13
CA GLY A 95 17.86 -13.03 -12.72
C GLY A 95 16.55 -13.23 -11.94
N TYR A 96 15.45 -13.48 -12.67
CA TYR A 96 14.10 -13.61 -12.08
C TYR A 96 13.94 -14.84 -11.16
N PHE A 97 14.83 -15.80 -11.20
CA PHE A 97 14.79 -16.97 -10.31
C PHE A 97 15.51 -16.74 -8.98
N ALA A 98 16.23 -15.61 -8.80
CA ALA A 98 16.87 -15.24 -7.54
C ALA A 98 15.85 -14.60 -6.58
N VAL A 99 14.80 -15.33 -6.22
CA VAL A 99 13.66 -14.82 -5.41
C VAL A 99 14.12 -14.16 -4.10
N ARG A 100 15.16 -14.69 -3.45
CA ARG A 100 15.73 -14.14 -2.21
C ARG A 100 16.15 -12.68 -2.30
N GLU A 101 16.53 -12.24 -3.50
CA GLU A 101 16.95 -10.85 -3.73
C GLU A 101 15.78 -9.86 -3.74
N TYR A 102 14.57 -10.30 -4.08
CA TYR A 102 13.40 -9.45 -4.18
C TYR A 102 12.19 -9.92 -3.37
N GLU A 103 12.35 -10.92 -2.49
CA GLU A 103 11.26 -11.46 -1.68
C GLU A 103 10.55 -10.40 -0.84
N PHE A 104 11.30 -9.43 -0.30
CA PHE A 104 10.74 -8.36 0.52
C PHE A 104 9.85 -7.40 -0.30
N PRO A 105 10.31 -6.77 -1.41
CA PRO A 105 9.43 -5.94 -2.23
C PRO A 105 8.30 -6.74 -2.87
N LEU A 106 8.49 -8.04 -3.16
CA LEU A 106 7.42 -8.90 -3.67
C LEU A 106 6.31 -9.11 -2.63
N ALA A 107 6.67 -9.40 -1.38
CA ALA A 107 5.71 -9.54 -0.29
C ALA A 107 4.93 -8.24 -0.04
N LEU A 108 5.61 -7.08 -0.10
CA LEU A 108 4.97 -5.77 0.02
C LEU A 108 4.01 -5.52 -1.15
N ALA A 109 4.43 -5.79 -2.39
CA ALA A 109 3.57 -5.64 -3.56
C ALA A 109 2.30 -6.49 -3.44
N ALA A 110 2.44 -7.78 -3.13
CA ALA A 110 1.31 -8.70 -2.95
C ALA A 110 0.35 -8.21 -1.86
N THR A 111 0.88 -7.77 -0.73
CA THR A 111 0.07 -7.28 0.40
C THR A 111 -0.66 -5.98 0.02
N CYS A 112 0.00 -5.08 -0.71
CA CYS A 112 -0.64 -3.86 -1.22
C CYS A 112 -1.74 -4.18 -2.24
N VAL A 113 -1.57 -5.19 -3.11
CA VAL A 113 -2.62 -5.64 -4.03
C VAL A 113 -3.84 -6.16 -3.26
N VAL A 114 -3.64 -6.92 -2.18
CA VAL A 114 -4.74 -7.34 -1.30
C VAL A 114 -5.48 -6.14 -0.72
N LEU A 115 -4.78 -5.14 -0.19
CA LEU A 115 -5.41 -3.92 0.32
C LEU A 115 -6.11 -3.11 -0.78
N ALA A 116 -5.56 -3.04 -1.98
CA ALA A 116 -6.19 -2.34 -3.10
C ALA A 116 -7.53 -2.97 -3.49
N THR A 117 -7.63 -4.30 -3.41
CA THR A 117 -8.85 -5.05 -3.74
C THR A 117 -9.86 -5.08 -2.60
N VAL A 118 -9.42 -5.39 -1.39
CA VAL A 118 -10.28 -5.49 -0.19
C VAL A 118 -10.70 -4.10 0.29
N GLY A 119 -9.77 -3.13 0.28
CA GLY A 119 -9.97 -1.79 0.83
C GLY A 119 -9.58 -1.69 2.31
N ALA A 120 -9.84 -0.53 2.91
CA ALA A 120 -9.42 -0.19 4.26
C ALA A 120 -10.15 -0.94 5.39
N GLY A 121 -11.31 -1.53 5.09
CA GLY A 121 -12.20 -2.13 6.09
C GLY A 121 -13.06 -1.12 6.83
N VAL A 122 -13.88 -1.61 7.77
CA VAL A 122 -14.87 -0.79 8.49
C VAL A 122 -14.23 0.19 9.49
N LEU A 123 -13.02 -0.09 9.96
CA LEU A 123 -12.26 0.78 10.87
C LEU A 123 -11.30 1.67 10.08
N SER A 124 -11.84 2.62 9.30
CA SER A 124 -11.06 3.48 8.42
C SER A 124 -11.76 4.82 8.17
N LEU A 125 -10.99 5.84 7.80
CA LEU A 125 -11.55 7.12 7.36
C LEU A 125 -12.32 6.97 6.05
N ASP A 126 -11.93 6.06 5.17
CA ASP A 126 -12.68 5.76 3.95
C ASP A 126 -14.12 5.35 4.27
N GLN A 127 -14.32 4.55 5.32
CA GLN A 127 -15.65 4.14 5.75
C GLN A 127 -16.46 5.30 6.35
N VAL A 128 -15.81 6.16 7.12
CA VAL A 128 -16.46 7.32 7.73
C VAL A 128 -16.89 8.34 6.69
N LEU A 129 -16.01 8.61 5.72
CA LEU A 129 -16.24 9.67 4.73
C LEU A 129 -17.06 9.21 3.53
N PHE A 130 -16.88 7.96 3.09
CA PHE A 130 -17.49 7.45 1.85
C PHE A 130 -18.42 6.25 2.07
N GLY A 131 -18.46 5.67 3.27
CA GLY A 131 -19.23 4.47 3.60
C GLY A 131 -20.74 4.71 3.84
N GLY A 132 -21.19 5.94 3.96
CA GLY A 132 -22.59 6.30 4.30
C GLY A 132 -23.66 5.92 3.26
N GLY A 133 -23.28 5.32 2.11
CA GLY A 133 -24.20 4.98 1.03
C GLY A 133 -24.62 3.51 0.90
N ARG A 134 -24.01 2.58 1.67
CA ARG A 134 -24.19 1.13 1.46
C ARG A 134 -24.90 0.38 2.58
N GLY A 135 -25.90 0.96 3.23
CA GLY A 135 -26.55 0.28 4.34
C GLY A 135 -27.95 0.71 4.71
N ARG A 136 -28.83 1.03 3.76
CA ARG A 136 -30.28 0.98 4.03
C ARG A 136 -30.82 -0.32 3.45
N PRO A 137 -31.24 -1.29 4.28
CA PRO A 137 -32.09 -2.38 3.82
C PRO A 137 -33.35 -1.74 3.25
N ARG A 138 -33.63 -2.00 1.99
CA ARG A 138 -34.89 -1.65 1.35
C ARG A 138 -35.97 -2.37 2.14
N ALA A 139 -36.69 -1.62 2.98
CA ALA A 139 -37.87 -2.14 3.68
C ALA A 139 -38.78 -2.71 2.62
N SER A 140 -38.98 -4.01 2.65
CA SER A 140 -39.97 -4.73 1.88
C SER A 140 -41.33 -4.14 2.25
N ARG A 141 -41.91 -3.32 1.36
CA ARG A 141 -43.32 -3.01 1.40
C ARG A 141 -44.05 -4.31 1.09
N SER A 142 -44.41 -5.05 2.14
CA SER A 142 -45.43 -6.07 2.06
C SER A 142 -46.73 -5.38 1.67
N ALA A 143 -47.13 -5.53 0.42
CA ALA A 143 -48.46 -5.18 -0.03
C ALA A 143 -49.45 -6.17 0.63
N LYS A 144 -50.25 -5.67 1.54
CA LYS A 144 -51.48 -6.35 1.95
C LYS A 144 -52.52 -6.15 0.85
N HIS A 145 -52.99 -7.25 0.29
CA HIS A 145 -54.31 -7.43 -0.27
C HIS A 145 -54.91 -8.68 0.35
#